data_a072412f72dc9e3b364a0dc9a1d85493
#
_entry.id   a072412f72dc9e3b364a0dc9a1d85493
#
_cell.length_a   1.000
_cell.length_b   1.000
_cell.length_c   1.000
_cell.angle_alpha   90.00
_cell.angle_beta   90.00
_cell.angle_gamma   90.00
#
_symmetry.space_group_name_H-M   'P 1'
#
loop_
_entity.id
_entity.type
_entity.pdbx_description
1 polymer ?
#
loop_
_entity_poly.entity_id
_entity_poly.type
_entity_poly.pdbx_seq_one_letter_code
_entity_poly.pdbx_strand_id
1 'polypeptide(L)'
;ASIALPIAKKGYIVFAFTHADSLLLSHNGKRPYFGTNPICFAAPRQNEEPYCLDMATSMISWNKLLMFRTKKKKLDTQLASDSKGMSTSDPFEAKSLFGAGSYKGYGLASMVEILCGIYTGMKFGRSIPAMYTTPISKKRKLGQFYIVIRTDGCISSKKFKSRMLQLSKEIRKEPKKDKKSKVILPN
;
A
#
# COMPACT_ATOMS: atom_id res chain seq x y z
N ALA A 1 -8.24 1.73 2.54
CA ALA A 1 -8.93 2.81 3.29
C ALA A 1 -10.34 2.42 3.79
N SER A 2 -11.11 1.62 3.03
CA SER A 2 -12.54 1.36 3.30
C SER A 2 -12.87 0.85 4.72
N ILE A 3 -11.99 0.09 5.35
CA ILE A 3 -12.15 -0.42 6.73
C ILE A 3 -11.51 0.55 7.73
N ALA A 4 -10.32 1.08 7.44
CA ALA A 4 -9.57 1.90 8.39
C ALA A 4 -10.22 3.26 8.66
N LEU A 5 -10.75 3.93 7.63
CA LEU A 5 -11.37 5.26 7.78
C LEU A 5 -12.58 5.28 8.72
N PRO A 6 -13.57 4.36 8.61
CA PRO A 6 -14.69 4.33 9.56
C PRO A 6 -14.27 4.13 11.02
N ILE A 7 -13.23 3.34 11.25
CA ILE A 7 -12.70 3.08 12.59
C ILE A 7 -11.94 4.33 13.11
N ALA A 8 -11.15 4.98 12.25
CA ALA A 8 -10.47 6.22 12.61
C ALA A 8 -11.47 7.35 12.92
N LYS A 9 -12.59 7.45 12.18
CA LYS A 9 -13.69 8.39 12.50
C LYS A 9 -14.28 8.16 13.89
N LYS A 10 -14.28 6.92 14.39
CA LYS A 10 -14.68 6.60 15.77
C LYS A 10 -13.62 6.95 16.82
N GLY A 11 -12.46 7.47 16.43
CA GLY A 11 -11.42 7.96 17.34
C GLY A 11 -10.27 7.01 17.63
N TYR A 12 -10.07 5.97 16.81
CA TYR A 12 -8.98 5.01 16.95
C TYR A 12 -7.87 5.25 15.91
N ILE A 13 -6.64 4.86 16.24
CA ILE A 13 -5.58 4.67 15.25
C ILE A 13 -5.73 3.27 14.67
N VAL A 14 -5.60 3.14 13.37
CA VAL A 14 -5.81 1.86 12.67
C VAL A 14 -4.69 1.58 11.70
N PHE A 15 -4.17 0.35 11.76
CA PHE A 15 -3.42 -0.26 10.65
C PHE A 15 -4.27 -1.35 10.04
N ALA A 16 -4.32 -1.40 8.72
CA ALA A 16 -4.98 -2.46 7.97
C ALA A 16 -4.03 -2.98 6.90
N PHE A 17 -3.89 -4.30 6.84
CA PHE A 17 -3.00 -5.00 5.92
C PHE A 17 -3.80 -6.07 5.18
N THR A 18 -3.46 -6.27 3.93
CA THR A 18 -3.92 -7.42 3.15
C THR A 18 -2.81 -7.89 2.21
N HIS A 19 -2.70 -9.19 2.00
CA HIS A 19 -1.79 -9.72 1.02
C HIS A 19 -2.51 -10.05 -0.30
N ALA A 20 -1.73 -10.26 -1.36
CA ALA A 20 -2.22 -10.56 -2.69
C ALA A 20 -1.34 -11.61 -3.37
N ASP A 21 -1.76 -12.10 -4.54
CA ASP A 21 -0.97 -12.98 -5.39
C ASP A 21 0.34 -12.32 -5.87
N SER A 22 1.29 -13.14 -6.27
CA SER A 22 2.67 -12.75 -6.57
C SER A 22 2.77 -11.81 -7.77
N LEU A 23 2.96 -10.54 -7.51
CA LEU A 23 3.10 -9.46 -8.49
C LEU A 23 4.35 -8.59 -8.25
N LEU A 24 4.94 -8.66 -7.05
CA LEU A 24 6.12 -7.89 -6.67
C LEU A 24 7.38 -8.72 -6.90
N LEU A 25 8.34 -8.15 -7.64
CA LEU A 25 9.62 -8.79 -7.92
C LEU A 25 10.38 -9.02 -6.61
N SER A 26 10.93 -10.23 -6.46
CA SER A 26 11.87 -10.50 -5.38
C SER A 26 13.10 -9.61 -5.52
N HIS A 27 13.58 -9.05 -4.41
CA HIS A 27 14.80 -8.23 -4.43
C HIS A 27 15.98 -9.08 -4.96
N ASN A 28 16.68 -8.56 -5.96
CA ASN A 28 17.73 -9.28 -6.71
C ASN A 28 17.25 -10.59 -7.38
N GLY A 29 15.95 -10.78 -7.51
CA GLY A 29 15.37 -11.96 -8.14
C GLY A 29 14.96 -11.73 -9.60
N LYS A 30 14.49 -12.80 -10.27
CA LYS A 30 14.02 -12.75 -11.65
C LYS A 30 12.50 -12.83 -11.79
N ARG A 31 11.78 -13.15 -10.74
CA ARG A 31 10.34 -13.37 -10.78
C ARG A 31 9.66 -12.92 -9.49
N PRO A 32 8.36 -12.56 -9.54
CA PRO A 32 7.62 -12.12 -8.36
C PRO A 32 7.44 -13.24 -7.34
N TYR A 33 7.39 -12.85 -6.08
CA TYR A 33 7.08 -13.74 -4.97
C TYR A 33 5.95 -13.22 -4.09
N PHE A 34 6.02 -11.96 -3.65
CA PHE A 34 4.96 -11.34 -2.86
C PHE A 34 3.94 -10.63 -3.74
N GLY A 35 2.77 -10.34 -3.18
CA GLY A 35 1.81 -9.42 -3.76
C GLY A 35 2.25 -7.96 -3.61
N THR A 36 1.42 -7.05 -4.10
CA THR A 36 1.58 -5.60 -3.88
C THR A 36 1.25 -5.20 -2.44
N ASN A 37 0.80 -6.11 -1.63
CA ASN A 37 0.64 -6.15 -0.18
C ASN A 37 0.44 -4.77 0.44
N PRO A 38 -0.73 -4.13 0.26
CA PRO A 38 -0.95 -2.75 0.68
C PRO A 38 -1.00 -2.60 2.19
N ILE A 39 -0.55 -1.43 2.61
CA ILE A 39 -0.60 -0.95 3.99
C ILE A 39 -1.54 0.25 4.03
N CYS A 40 -2.53 0.20 4.90
CA CYS A 40 -3.33 1.36 5.23
C CYS A 40 -3.11 1.75 6.69
N PHE A 41 -2.84 3.03 6.92
CA PHE A 41 -2.76 3.64 8.25
C PHE A 41 -3.73 4.80 8.32
N ALA A 42 -4.60 4.83 9.33
CA ALA A 42 -5.51 5.94 9.55
C ALA A 42 -5.48 6.40 11.01
N ALA A 43 -5.56 7.72 11.20
CA ALA A 43 -5.56 8.35 12.54
C ALA A 43 -6.54 9.52 12.60
N PRO A 44 -7.32 9.67 13.68
CA PRO A 44 -8.34 10.71 13.79
C PRO A 44 -7.70 12.10 13.95
N ARG A 45 -8.34 13.11 13.34
CA ARG A 45 -8.04 14.54 13.52
C ARG A 45 -9.23 15.25 14.15
N GLN A 46 -8.98 16.39 14.78
CA GLN A 46 -10.06 17.22 15.32
C GLN A 46 -10.71 18.01 14.18
N ASN A 47 -12.03 17.89 14.03
CA ASN A 47 -12.84 18.66 13.07
C ASN A 47 -12.38 18.57 11.60
N GLU A 48 -11.65 17.54 11.25
CA GLU A 48 -11.23 17.22 9.87
C GLU A 48 -11.38 15.73 9.62
N GLU A 49 -11.41 15.35 8.34
CA GLU A 49 -11.29 13.93 7.94
C GLU A 49 -10.03 13.30 8.54
N PRO A 50 -10.05 12.04 8.94
CA PRO A 50 -8.86 11.37 9.45
C PRO A 50 -7.68 11.45 8.48
N TYR A 51 -6.46 11.49 9.01
CA TYR A 51 -5.29 11.18 8.21
C TYR A 51 -5.42 9.74 7.70
N CYS A 52 -5.16 9.53 6.42
CA CYS A 52 -5.21 8.20 5.81
C CYS A 52 -4.10 8.02 4.78
N LEU A 53 -3.12 7.19 5.12
CA LEU A 53 -2.13 6.66 4.18
C LEU A 53 -2.64 5.30 3.71
N ASP A 54 -2.92 5.14 2.43
CA ASP A 54 -3.29 3.87 1.82
C ASP A 54 -2.44 3.65 0.58
N MET A 55 -1.50 2.72 0.65
CA MET A 55 -0.50 2.54 -0.39
C MET A 55 -0.13 1.07 -0.59
N ALA A 56 0.10 0.69 -1.85
CA ALA A 56 0.79 -0.54 -2.17
C ALA A 56 2.27 -0.46 -1.75
N THR A 57 2.89 -1.60 -1.48
CA THR A 57 4.33 -1.70 -1.22
C THR A 57 5.16 -1.77 -2.51
N SER A 58 4.52 -1.77 -3.67
CA SER A 58 5.11 -1.63 -5.00
C SER A 58 5.19 -0.18 -5.47
N MET A 59 6.05 0.11 -6.44
CA MET A 59 6.20 1.44 -7.05
C MET A 59 4.90 1.96 -7.65
N ILE A 60 4.11 1.08 -8.26
CA ILE A 60 2.77 1.35 -8.78
C ILE A 60 1.83 0.18 -8.48
N SER A 61 0.54 0.40 -8.55
CA SER A 61 -0.43 -0.70 -8.49
C SER A 61 -0.44 -1.50 -9.80
N TRP A 62 -0.83 -2.78 -9.76
CA TRP A 62 -1.01 -3.58 -10.97
C TRP A 62 -2.04 -2.96 -11.92
N ASN A 63 -3.13 -2.41 -11.40
CA ASN A 63 -4.13 -1.71 -12.21
C ASN A 63 -3.54 -0.51 -12.96
N LYS A 64 -2.58 0.20 -12.36
CA LYS A 64 -1.88 1.29 -13.07
C LYS A 64 -1.05 0.75 -14.23
N LEU A 65 -0.38 -0.41 -14.09
CA LEU A 65 0.28 -1.09 -15.20
C LEU A 65 -0.71 -1.46 -16.31
N LEU A 66 -1.87 -2.03 -15.96
CA LEU A 66 -2.92 -2.36 -16.93
C LEU A 66 -3.43 -1.13 -17.68
N MET A 67 -3.57 0.01 -16.99
CA MET A 67 -3.89 1.30 -17.64
C MET A 67 -2.83 1.72 -18.67
N PHE A 68 -1.55 1.54 -18.39
CA PHE A 68 -0.47 1.82 -19.35
C PHE A 68 -0.61 0.93 -20.60
N ARG A 69 -0.93 -0.36 -20.42
CA ARG A 69 -1.22 -1.28 -21.53
C ARG A 69 -2.39 -0.80 -22.38
N THR A 70 -3.54 -0.50 -21.75
CA THR A 70 -4.74 -0.03 -22.46
C THR A 70 -4.47 1.27 -23.24
N LYS A 71 -3.72 2.20 -22.62
CA LYS A 71 -3.37 3.48 -23.27
C LYS A 71 -2.18 3.41 -24.21
N LYS A 72 -1.56 2.24 -24.38
CA LYS A 72 -0.32 2.02 -25.18
C LYS A 72 0.78 3.03 -24.85
N LYS A 73 0.90 3.43 -23.55
CA LYS A 73 1.90 4.37 -23.08
C LYS A 73 3.08 3.62 -22.46
N LYS A 74 4.30 4.13 -22.66
CA LYS A 74 5.50 3.62 -22.01
C LYS A 74 5.47 3.87 -20.50
N LEU A 75 6.07 2.97 -19.75
CA LEU A 75 6.35 3.12 -18.33
C LEU A 75 7.59 3.99 -18.13
N ASP A 76 7.63 4.70 -17.00
CA ASP A 76 8.89 5.24 -16.50
C ASP A 76 9.80 4.08 -16.07
N THR A 77 11.11 4.33 -16.04
CA THR A 77 12.09 3.34 -15.58
C THR A 77 11.86 2.93 -14.13
N GLN A 78 12.23 1.69 -13.79
CA GLN A 78 12.14 1.14 -12.42
C GLN A 78 10.72 1.01 -11.84
N LEU A 79 9.67 1.02 -12.66
CA LEU A 79 8.32 0.72 -12.20
C LEU A 79 7.99 -0.77 -12.28
N ALA A 80 8.46 -1.44 -13.33
CA ALA A 80 8.17 -2.84 -13.60
C ALA A 80 9.37 -3.55 -14.23
N SER A 81 9.40 -4.88 -14.13
CA SER A 81 10.43 -5.72 -14.70
C SER A 81 9.88 -6.69 -15.72
N ASP A 82 10.72 -7.07 -16.65
CA ASP A 82 10.50 -8.14 -17.64
C ASP A 82 10.62 -9.54 -17.00
N SER A 83 10.61 -10.59 -17.83
CA SER A 83 10.76 -12.00 -17.42
C SER A 83 12.15 -12.35 -16.88
N LYS A 84 13.16 -11.51 -17.13
CA LYS A 84 14.54 -11.68 -16.64
C LYS A 84 14.78 -10.90 -15.33
N GLY A 85 13.79 -10.15 -14.84
CA GLY A 85 13.93 -9.29 -13.67
C GLY A 85 14.57 -7.93 -13.98
N MET A 86 14.78 -7.61 -15.25
CA MET A 86 15.35 -6.34 -15.69
C MET A 86 14.27 -5.28 -15.86
N SER A 87 14.62 -4.00 -15.59
CA SER A 87 13.68 -2.90 -15.78
C SER A 87 13.22 -2.80 -17.23
N THR A 88 11.92 -2.63 -17.45
CA THR A 88 11.33 -2.41 -18.76
C THR A 88 10.45 -1.17 -18.79
N SER A 89 10.51 -0.43 -19.88
CA SER A 89 9.57 0.66 -20.19
C SER A 89 8.35 0.19 -21.00
N ASP A 90 8.38 -1.03 -21.54
CA ASP A 90 7.25 -1.61 -22.26
C ASP A 90 6.27 -2.26 -21.27
N PRO A 91 5.04 -1.75 -21.13
CA PRO A 91 4.06 -2.33 -20.24
C PRO A 91 3.62 -3.74 -20.63
N PHE A 92 3.78 -4.16 -21.90
CA PHE A 92 3.44 -5.51 -22.37
C PHE A 92 4.51 -6.53 -22.00
N GLU A 93 5.79 -6.13 -21.96
CA GLU A 93 6.90 -6.94 -21.48
C GLU A 93 6.92 -7.09 -19.95
N ALA A 94 6.27 -6.19 -19.23
CA ALA A 94 6.24 -6.18 -17.77
C ALA A 94 5.59 -7.46 -17.21
N LYS A 95 6.33 -8.19 -16.36
CA LYS A 95 5.89 -9.43 -15.68
C LYS A 95 5.77 -9.27 -14.17
N SER A 96 6.42 -8.26 -13.59
CA SER A 96 6.32 -7.93 -12.17
C SER A 96 6.57 -6.45 -11.90
N LEU A 97 6.27 -6.00 -10.71
CA LEU A 97 6.47 -4.62 -10.26
C LEU A 97 7.69 -4.54 -9.34
N PHE A 98 8.42 -3.43 -9.36
CA PHE A 98 9.44 -3.16 -8.36
C PHE A 98 8.82 -2.70 -7.02
N GLY A 99 9.50 -3.02 -5.93
CA GLY A 99 9.17 -2.51 -4.59
C GLY A 99 9.37 -1.00 -4.47
N ALA A 100 8.49 -0.31 -3.77
CA ALA A 100 8.61 1.11 -3.47
C ALA A 100 9.92 1.38 -2.71
N GLY A 101 10.80 2.23 -3.28
CA GLY A 101 12.14 2.44 -2.73
C GLY A 101 13.00 1.16 -2.74
N SER A 102 12.88 0.32 -3.77
CA SER A 102 13.67 -0.90 -3.97
C SER A 102 13.45 -1.94 -2.87
N TYR A 103 14.50 -2.32 -2.12
CA TYR A 103 14.44 -3.31 -1.03
C TYR A 103 13.47 -2.93 0.10
N LYS A 104 13.20 -1.63 0.30
CA LYS A 104 12.30 -1.15 1.37
C LYS A 104 10.87 -1.63 1.13
N GLY A 105 10.33 -1.42 -0.06
CA GLY A 105 9.00 -1.91 -0.43
C GLY A 105 8.91 -3.43 -0.42
N TYR A 106 9.96 -4.12 -0.85
CA TYR A 106 10.04 -5.58 -0.74
C TYR A 106 10.00 -6.04 0.73
N GLY A 107 10.74 -5.39 1.62
CA GLY A 107 10.72 -5.66 3.06
C GLY A 107 9.34 -5.42 3.68
N LEU A 108 8.68 -4.31 3.34
CA LEU A 108 7.31 -4.03 3.79
C LEU A 108 6.32 -5.07 3.27
N ALA A 109 6.44 -5.50 2.00
CA ALA A 109 5.60 -6.55 1.44
C ALA A 109 5.77 -7.87 2.17
N SER A 110 7.00 -8.23 2.57
CA SER A 110 7.27 -9.45 3.34
C SER A 110 6.66 -9.39 4.74
N MET A 111 6.70 -8.25 5.40
CA MET A 111 6.03 -8.04 6.69
C MET A 111 4.52 -8.27 6.57
N VAL A 112 3.89 -7.68 5.56
CA VAL A 112 2.45 -7.87 5.30
C VAL A 112 2.14 -9.34 5.00
N GLU A 113 2.99 -10.02 4.22
CA GLU A 113 2.83 -11.44 3.90
C GLU A 113 2.87 -12.32 5.17
N ILE A 114 3.79 -12.02 6.10
CA ILE A 114 3.89 -12.73 7.38
C ILE A 114 2.61 -12.54 8.20
N LEU A 115 2.13 -11.31 8.33
CA LEU A 115 0.93 -11.00 9.11
C LEU A 115 -0.34 -11.59 8.49
N CYS A 116 -0.52 -11.42 7.17
CA CYS A 116 -1.75 -11.76 6.49
C CYS A 116 -1.78 -13.21 5.96
N GLY A 117 -0.63 -13.81 5.70
CA GLY A 117 -0.52 -15.17 5.18
C GLY A 117 -0.13 -16.16 6.29
N ILE A 118 1.09 -16.03 6.80
CA ILE A 118 1.66 -17.03 7.72
C ILE A 118 0.93 -17.00 9.07
N TYR A 119 0.82 -15.83 9.69
CA TYR A 119 0.20 -15.69 11.01
C TYR A 119 -1.28 -16.07 11.02
N THR A 120 -2.01 -15.78 9.92
CA THR A 120 -3.44 -16.12 9.80
C THR A 120 -3.69 -17.56 9.30
N GLY A 121 -2.64 -18.32 8.99
CA GLY A 121 -2.77 -19.69 8.42
C GLY A 121 -3.30 -19.71 6.99
N MET A 122 -3.26 -18.58 6.27
CA MET A 122 -3.71 -18.48 4.88
C MET A 122 -2.57 -18.86 3.91
N LYS A 123 -2.91 -19.00 2.62
CA LYS A 123 -1.91 -19.20 1.58
C LYS A 123 -0.96 -18.02 1.50
N PHE A 124 0.28 -18.23 1.08
CA PHE A 124 1.28 -17.18 0.92
C PHE A 124 2.10 -17.35 -0.36
N GLY A 125 2.72 -16.29 -0.81
CA GLY A 125 3.57 -16.26 -1.99
C GLY A 125 2.87 -16.81 -3.23
N ARG A 126 3.58 -17.62 -4.00
CA ARG A 126 3.07 -18.20 -5.25
C ARG A 126 1.99 -19.28 -5.08
N SER A 127 1.69 -19.70 -3.87
CA SER A 127 0.55 -20.60 -3.61
C SER A 127 -0.80 -19.88 -3.66
N ILE A 128 -0.80 -18.54 -3.63
CA ILE A 128 -2.02 -17.73 -3.80
C ILE A 128 -2.45 -17.77 -5.27
N PRO A 129 -3.70 -18.18 -5.57
CA PRO A 129 -4.20 -18.16 -6.94
C PRO A 129 -4.22 -16.75 -7.52
N ALA A 130 -3.74 -16.60 -8.77
CA ALA A 130 -3.64 -15.31 -9.44
C ALA A 130 -5.02 -14.66 -9.65
N MET A 131 -5.15 -13.37 -9.36
CA MET A 131 -6.41 -12.64 -9.40
C MET A 131 -7.04 -12.59 -10.80
N TYR A 132 -6.21 -12.41 -11.81
CA TYR A 132 -6.69 -12.14 -13.18
C TYR A 132 -6.89 -13.40 -14.04
N THR A 133 -6.43 -14.56 -13.59
CA THR A 133 -6.50 -15.82 -14.36
C THR A 133 -7.24 -16.93 -13.64
N THR A 134 -7.52 -16.78 -12.34
CA THR A 134 -8.25 -17.76 -11.56
C THR A 134 -9.75 -17.50 -11.68
N PRO A 135 -10.58 -18.51 -11.98
CA PRO A 135 -12.04 -18.36 -12.01
C PRO A 135 -12.57 -17.78 -10.70
N ILE A 136 -13.58 -16.91 -10.78
CA ILE A 136 -14.17 -16.25 -9.60
C ILE A 136 -14.75 -17.23 -8.59
N SER A 137 -15.17 -18.42 -9.04
CA SER A 137 -15.68 -19.51 -8.19
C SER A 137 -14.59 -20.12 -7.30
N LYS A 138 -13.30 -19.95 -7.62
CA LYS A 138 -12.21 -20.52 -6.86
C LYS A 138 -11.78 -19.60 -5.73
N LYS A 139 -11.95 -20.03 -4.49
CA LYS A 139 -11.51 -19.29 -3.29
C LYS A 139 -9.99 -19.08 -3.29
N ARG A 140 -9.55 -17.84 -3.14
CA ARG A 140 -8.13 -17.48 -3.12
C ARG A 140 -7.49 -17.64 -1.75
N LYS A 141 -8.28 -17.68 -0.68
CA LYS A 141 -7.84 -17.81 0.73
C LYS A 141 -6.82 -16.74 1.10
N LEU A 142 -7.22 -15.47 0.93
CA LEU A 142 -6.45 -14.30 1.34
C LEU A 142 -6.75 -13.97 2.81
N GLY A 143 -5.71 -13.64 3.56
CA GLY A 143 -5.83 -13.12 4.91
C GLY A 143 -5.78 -11.59 4.94
N GLN A 144 -6.28 -11.07 6.03
CA GLN A 144 -6.19 -9.65 6.39
C GLN A 144 -5.77 -9.54 7.85
N PHE A 145 -5.08 -8.47 8.17
CA PHE A 145 -4.63 -8.23 9.53
C PHE A 145 -4.88 -6.77 9.92
N TYR A 146 -5.41 -6.55 11.11
CA TYR A 146 -5.77 -5.23 11.60
C TYR A 146 -5.18 -4.99 12.99
N ILE A 147 -4.64 -3.79 13.21
CA ILE A 147 -4.26 -3.29 14.52
C ILE A 147 -5.12 -2.07 14.81
N VAL A 148 -5.86 -2.09 15.91
CA VAL A 148 -6.67 -0.96 16.36
C VAL A 148 -6.13 -0.50 17.72
N ILE A 149 -5.74 0.78 17.79
CA ILE A 149 -5.11 1.36 18.96
C ILE A 149 -5.97 2.48 19.49
N ARG A 150 -6.22 2.48 20.79
CA ARG A 150 -6.89 3.60 21.48
C ARG A 150 -6.00 4.83 21.47
N THR A 151 -6.59 6.01 21.24
CA THR A 151 -5.84 7.28 21.21
C THR A 151 -5.56 7.85 22.60
N ASP A 152 -6.12 7.24 23.64
CA ASP A 152 -5.98 7.68 25.04
C ASP A 152 -4.95 6.86 25.85
N GLY A 153 -4.12 6.04 25.17
CA GLY A 153 -3.11 5.24 25.84
C GLY A 153 -1.97 6.04 26.50
N CYS A 154 -1.61 7.20 25.91
CA CYS A 154 -0.52 8.04 26.43
C CYS A 154 -0.97 9.46 26.78
N ILE A 155 -1.95 10.00 26.07
CA ILE A 155 -2.54 11.34 26.27
C ILE A 155 -4.04 11.25 26.04
N SER A 156 -4.84 12.21 26.54
CA SER A 156 -6.29 12.16 26.28
C SER A 156 -6.61 12.19 24.79
N SER A 157 -7.67 11.48 24.36
CA SER A 157 -8.12 11.46 22.97
C SER A 157 -8.36 12.85 22.39
N LYS A 158 -8.85 13.80 23.21
CA LYS A 158 -9.01 15.21 22.80
C LYS A 158 -7.66 15.84 22.46
N LYS A 159 -6.65 15.65 23.31
CA LYS A 159 -5.29 16.17 23.11
C LYS A 159 -4.63 15.50 21.88
N PHE A 160 -4.81 14.20 21.70
CA PHE A 160 -4.33 13.50 20.51
C PHE A 160 -4.89 14.11 19.22
N LYS A 161 -6.21 14.23 19.10
CA LYS A 161 -6.89 14.78 17.92
C LYS A 161 -6.46 16.22 17.62
N SER A 162 -6.30 17.05 18.68
CA SER A 162 -5.83 18.43 18.56
C SER A 162 -4.39 18.49 18.02
N ARG A 163 -3.50 17.64 18.53
CA ARG A 163 -2.10 17.55 18.03
C ARG A 163 -2.03 17.06 16.59
N MET A 164 -2.88 16.11 16.20
CA MET A 164 -2.98 15.66 14.80
C MET A 164 -3.44 16.79 13.87
N LEU A 165 -4.38 17.65 14.31
CA LEU A 165 -4.77 18.83 13.57
C LEU A 165 -3.64 19.86 13.48
N GLN A 166 -2.93 20.10 14.60
CA GLN A 166 -1.76 20.99 14.63
C GLN A 166 -0.70 20.53 13.63
N LEU A 167 -0.29 19.26 13.68
CA LEU A 167 0.66 18.65 12.72
C LEU A 167 0.23 18.89 11.27
N SER A 168 -1.05 18.65 10.98
CA SER A 168 -1.59 18.84 9.62
C SER A 168 -1.51 20.29 9.17
N LYS A 169 -1.78 21.25 10.07
CA LYS A 169 -1.70 22.69 9.78
C LYS A 169 -0.26 23.15 9.57
N GLU A 170 0.68 22.66 10.37
CA GLU A 170 2.10 22.98 10.26
C GLU A 170 2.64 22.50 8.90
N ILE A 171 2.42 21.23 8.53
CA ILE A 171 2.87 20.69 7.25
C ILE A 171 2.26 21.45 6.06
N ARG A 172 0.98 21.81 6.11
CA ARG A 172 0.34 22.57 5.02
C ARG A 172 0.89 23.99 4.88
N LYS A 173 1.55 24.52 5.92
CA LYS A 173 2.22 25.84 5.89
C LYS A 173 3.66 25.81 5.41
N GLU A 174 4.25 24.61 5.22
CA GLU A 174 5.60 24.47 4.73
C GLU A 174 5.80 25.22 3.39
N PRO A 175 6.99 25.78 3.13
CA PRO A 175 7.27 26.49 1.90
C PRO A 175 6.99 25.60 0.68
N LYS A 176 6.25 26.15 -0.28
CA LYS A 176 5.94 25.46 -1.54
C LYS A 176 7.15 25.51 -2.45
N LYS A 177 7.41 24.42 -3.19
CA LYS A 177 8.50 24.38 -4.20
C LYS A 177 8.26 25.38 -5.36
N ASP A 178 7.01 25.72 -5.65
CA ASP A 178 6.57 26.69 -6.65
C ASP A 178 5.17 27.23 -6.34
N LYS A 179 4.73 28.30 -7.07
CA LYS A 179 3.44 28.94 -6.84
C LYS A 179 2.22 28.03 -7.13
N LYS A 180 2.36 27.02 -7.98
CA LYS A 180 1.27 26.09 -8.38
C LYS A 180 1.17 24.89 -7.47
N SER A 181 2.21 24.54 -6.72
CA SER A 181 2.25 23.39 -5.82
C SER A 181 1.45 23.63 -4.54
N LYS A 182 0.94 22.55 -3.97
CA LYS A 182 0.35 22.52 -2.63
C LYS A 182 1.13 21.50 -1.80
N VAL A 183 1.46 21.85 -0.57
CA VAL A 183 1.96 20.87 0.40
C VAL A 183 0.75 20.11 0.93
N ILE A 184 0.75 18.80 0.72
CA ILE A 184 -0.38 17.91 1.05
C ILE A 184 0.05 16.82 2.00
N LEU A 185 -0.90 16.32 2.76
CA LEU A 185 -0.81 15.12 3.59
C LEU A 185 -1.63 14.00 2.95
N PRO A 186 -1.32 12.73 3.24
CA PRO A 186 -2.21 11.62 2.95
C PRO A 186 -3.61 11.85 3.58
N ASN A 187 -4.65 11.69 2.76
CA ASN A 187 -6.05 11.79 3.15
C ASN A 187 -6.86 10.67 2.50
#